data_de12a7cb7d8f29b2f3f055ecb8f16c5f
#
_entry.id   de12a7cb7d8f29b2f3f055ecb8f16c5f
#
_cell.length_a   1.000
_cell.length_b   1.000
_cell.length_c   1.000
_cell.angle_alpha   90.00
_cell.angle_beta   90.00
_cell.angle_gamma   90.00
#
_symmetry.space_group_name_H-M   'P 1'
#
loop_
_entity.id
_entity.type
_entity.pdbx_description
1 polymer ?
#
loop_
_entity_poly.entity_id
_entity_poly.type
_entity_poly.pdbx_seq_one_letter_code
_entity_poly.pdbx_strand_id
1 'polypeptide(L)'
;METKEKNFENDIEAYLLQNGYVKGNQSTYDKARAIDMPVLISFIEKTQPKVWQRYLNVYGDKAEKQLYTVFQQNVEQYGLVHVLRNGIKDRGMDLRFAYFAPASNLNEELVQKYKSNILTCTRQFSYSTQNHNTIDIVLSLNGIPVVAMELKNQLTGQSIENAKHQFMYDRDEKAVCFRFNQ
;
A
#
# COMPACT_ATOMS: atom_id res chain seq x y z
N MET A 1 27.74 -7.11 -12.56
CA MET A 1 27.02 -7.93 -11.59
C MET A 1 25.62 -7.36 -11.27
N GLU A 2 25.45 -6.06 -11.21
CA GLU A 2 24.13 -5.38 -11.09
C GLU A 2 23.08 -5.74 -12.16
N THR A 3 23.51 -6.20 -13.33
CA THR A 3 22.65 -6.45 -14.48
C THR A 3 21.61 -7.55 -14.29
N LYS A 4 21.91 -8.59 -13.49
CA LYS A 4 21.00 -9.76 -13.34
C LYS A 4 19.85 -9.51 -12.35
N GLU A 5 20.14 -8.89 -11.19
CA GLU A 5 19.07 -8.47 -10.25
C GLU A 5 18.15 -7.47 -10.89
N LYS A 6 18.72 -6.48 -11.59
CA LYS A 6 17.94 -5.46 -12.31
C LYS A 6 17.08 -6.07 -13.44
N ASN A 7 17.57 -7.09 -14.13
CA ASN A 7 16.78 -7.81 -15.12
C ASN A 7 15.64 -8.57 -14.47
N PHE A 8 15.89 -9.22 -13.33
CA PHE A 8 14.87 -9.94 -12.59
C PHE A 8 13.79 -9.00 -12.03
N GLU A 9 14.17 -7.82 -11.51
CA GLU A 9 13.22 -6.77 -11.16
C GLU A 9 12.36 -6.34 -12.37
N ASN A 10 13.00 -6.18 -13.56
CA ASN A 10 12.29 -5.82 -14.78
C ASN A 10 11.27 -6.88 -15.18
N ASP A 11 11.64 -8.16 -15.09
CA ASP A 11 10.77 -9.29 -15.45
C ASP A 11 9.56 -9.37 -14.50
N ILE A 12 9.78 -9.20 -13.19
CA ILE A 12 8.70 -9.16 -12.19
C ILE A 12 7.77 -7.97 -12.45
N GLU A 13 8.32 -6.76 -12.63
CA GLU A 13 7.52 -5.57 -12.94
C GLU A 13 6.70 -5.79 -14.21
N ALA A 14 7.32 -6.25 -15.31
CA ALA A 14 6.64 -6.49 -16.57
C ALA A 14 5.49 -7.51 -16.42
N TYR A 15 5.71 -8.61 -15.70
CA TYR A 15 4.68 -9.60 -15.43
C TYR A 15 3.51 -9.01 -14.63
N LEU A 16 3.79 -8.25 -13.57
CA LEU A 16 2.76 -7.64 -12.76
C LEU A 16 1.93 -6.61 -13.54
N LEU A 17 2.59 -5.77 -14.34
CA LEU A 17 1.90 -4.78 -15.18
C LEU A 17 0.98 -5.45 -16.22
N GLN A 18 1.37 -6.59 -16.78
CA GLN A 18 0.51 -7.38 -17.67
C GLN A 18 -0.69 -8.02 -16.93
N ASN A 19 -0.59 -8.19 -15.62
CA ASN A 19 -1.60 -8.82 -14.76
C ASN A 19 -2.38 -7.83 -13.89
N GLY A 20 -2.57 -6.60 -14.37
CA GLY A 20 -3.50 -5.64 -13.76
C GLY A 20 -2.89 -4.69 -12.73
N TYR A 21 -1.59 -4.77 -12.50
CA TYR A 21 -0.89 -3.74 -11.74
C TYR A 21 -0.57 -2.53 -12.61
N VAL A 22 -0.47 -1.37 -11.99
CA VAL A 22 0.05 -0.16 -12.62
C VAL A 22 1.41 0.18 -12.03
N LYS A 23 2.23 0.88 -12.80
CA LYS A 23 3.53 1.34 -12.31
C LYS A 23 3.33 2.37 -11.22
N GLY A 24 3.92 2.13 -10.04
CA GLY A 24 3.85 3.05 -8.92
C GLY A 24 4.67 4.32 -9.14
N ASN A 25 4.16 5.42 -8.62
CA ASN A 25 4.85 6.71 -8.59
C ASN A 25 5.07 7.12 -7.14
N GLN A 26 6.32 7.40 -6.75
CA GLN A 26 6.64 7.77 -5.37
C GLN A 26 6.55 9.28 -5.11
N SER A 27 6.22 10.09 -6.12
CA SER A 27 6.19 11.56 -5.96
C SER A 27 5.12 12.04 -4.97
N THR A 28 4.05 11.25 -4.82
CA THR A 28 2.91 11.52 -3.92
C THR A 28 2.93 10.69 -2.64
N TYR A 29 3.88 9.74 -2.55
CA TYR A 29 4.01 8.89 -1.37
C TYR A 29 4.59 9.64 -0.17
N ASP A 30 3.83 9.67 0.93
CA ASP A 30 4.28 10.24 2.20
C ASP A 30 5.01 9.18 3.03
N LYS A 31 6.34 9.28 3.08
CA LYS A 31 7.20 8.35 3.84
C LYS A 31 6.94 8.38 5.34
N ALA A 32 6.56 9.53 5.89
CA ALA A 32 6.29 9.68 7.33
C ALA A 32 4.97 9.02 7.72
N ARG A 33 4.03 8.94 6.78
CA ARG A 33 2.72 8.31 6.96
C ARG A 33 2.63 6.92 6.39
N ALA A 34 3.60 6.51 5.56
CA ALA A 34 3.64 5.24 4.84
C ALA A 34 2.40 5.01 3.95
N ILE A 35 1.95 6.06 3.26
CA ILE A 35 0.75 6.02 2.42
C ILE A 35 0.84 7.01 1.25
N ASP A 36 0.22 6.67 0.14
CA ASP A 36 -0.05 7.58 -0.98
C ASP A 36 -1.50 8.09 -0.84
N MET A 37 -1.66 9.22 -0.14
CA MET A 37 -2.99 9.78 0.15
C MET A 37 -3.77 10.18 -1.11
N PRO A 38 -3.20 10.81 -2.13
CA PRO A 38 -3.89 11.08 -3.39
C PRO A 38 -4.48 9.82 -4.05
N VAL A 39 -3.74 8.72 -4.07
CA VAL A 39 -4.24 7.45 -4.62
C VAL A 39 -5.36 6.90 -3.77
N LEU A 40 -5.23 6.93 -2.43
CA LEU A 40 -6.29 6.47 -1.53
C LEU A 40 -7.56 7.29 -1.68
N ILE A 41 -7.46 8.62 -1.71
CA ILE A 41 -8.62 9.51 -1.86
C ILE A 41 -9.31 9.25 -3.20
N SER A 42 -8.56 9.14 -4.30
CA SER A 42 -9.11 8.82 -5.62
C SER A 42 -9.91 7.51 -5.61
N PHE A 43 -9.39 6.48 -4.91
CA PHE A 43 -10.12 5.22 -4.73
C PHE A 43 -11.43 5.42 -3.92
N ILE A 44 -11.37 6.15 -2.80
CA ILE A 44 -12.55 6.41 -1.96
C ILE A 44 -13.60 7.21 -2.73
N GLU A 45 -13.22 8.27 -3.42
CA GLU A 45 -14.11 9.09 -4.25
C GLU A 45 -14.82 8.27 -5.32
N LYS A 46 -14.08 7.39 -5.98
CA LYS A 46 -14.62 6.53 -7.03
C LYS A 46 -15.60 5.48 -6.50
N THR A 47 -15.31 4.89 -5.33
CA THR A 47 -16.06 3.74 -4.82
C THR A 47 -17.12 4.09 -3.77
N GLN A 48 -16.98 5.26 -3.11
CA GLN A 48 -17.81 5.69 -1.97
C GLN A 48 -18.13 7.20 -2.03
N PRO A 49 -18.55 7.76 -3.18
CA PRO A 49 -18.65 9.22 -3.35
C PRO A 49 -19.61 9.88 -2.33
N LYS A 50 -20.71 9.22 -1.98
CA LYS A 50 -21.68 9.76 -1.01
C LYS A 50 -21.10 9.84 0.41
N VAL A 51 -20.34 8.82 0.82
CA VAL A 51 -19.72 8.79 2.15
C VAL A 51 -18.60 9.82 2.21
N TRP A 52 -17.78 9.90 1.15
CA TRP A 52 -16.70 10.88 1.07
C TRP A 52 -17.22 12.31 1.09
N GLN A 53 -18.28 12.62 0.35
CA GLN A 53 -18.89 13.95 0.39
C GLN A 53 -19.42 14.31 1.79
N ARG A 54 -20.03 13.35 2.51
CA ARG A 54 -20.43 13.59 3.91
C ARG A 54 -19.22 13.84 4.80
N TYR A 55 -18.12 13.12 4.56
CA TYR A 55 -16.88 13.29 5.31
C TYR A 55 -16.28 14.68 5.10
N LEU A 56 -16.26 15.15 3.85
CA LEU A 56 -15.84 16.51 3.50
C LEU A 56 -16.74 17.57 4.15
N ASN A 57 -18.05 17.37 4.17
CA ASN A 57 -18.99 18.29 4.81
C ASN A 57 -18.77 18.40 6.33
N VAL A 58 -18.32 17.33 6.99
CA VAL A 58 -18.05 17.31 8.43
C VAL A 58 -16.69 17.94 8.77
N TYR A 59 -15.66 17.67 7.97
CA TYR A 59 -14.28 18.01 8.32
C TYR A 59 -13.66 19.12 7.47
N GLY A 60 -14.28 19.47 6.34
CA GLY A 60 -13.75 20.49 5.43
C GLY A 60 -12.33 20.20 5.00
N ASP A 61 -11.48 21.21 5.05
CA ASP A 61 -10.05 21.11 4.69
C ASP A 61 -9.23 20.16 5.58
N LYS A 62 -9.79 19.72 6.70
CA LYS A 62 -9.15 18.77 7.62
C LYS A 62 -9.49 17.32 7.33
N ALA A 63 -10.33 17.05 6.32
CA ALA A 63 -10.85 15.71 6.03
C ALA A 63 -9.72 14.68 5.77
N GLU A 64 -8.74 15.02 4.94
CA GLU A 64 -7.60 14.14 4.67
C GLU A 64 -6.78 13.82 5.94
N LYS A 65 -6.47 14.85 6.71
CA LYS A 65 -5.72 14.68 7.98
C LYS A 65 -6.51 13.82 8.96
N GLN A 66 -7.80 14.03 9.06
CA GLN A 66 -8.68 13.26 9.95
C GLN A 66 -8.78 11.80 9.49
N LEU A 67 -8.97 11.57 8.20
CA LEU A 67 -8.99 10.23 7.61
C LEU A 67 -7.73 9.45 7.97
N TYR A 68 -6.56 10.07 7.78
CA TYR A 68 -5.29 9.45 8.14
C TYR A 68 -5.19 9.17 9.64
N THR A 69 -5.59 10.12 10.49
CA THR A 69 -5.54 9.94 11.94
C THR A 69 -6.38 8.75 12.40
N VAL A 70 -7.62 8.64 11.90
CA VAL A 70 -8.51 7.52 12.26
C VAL A 70 -8.01 6.21 11.65
N PHE A 71 -7.48 6.24 10.42
CA PHE A 71 -6.85 5.09 9.79
C PHE A 71 -5.69 4.57 10.66
N GLN A 72 -4.75 5.44 11.02
CA GLN A 72 -3.59 5.07 11.83
C GLN A 72 -4.01 4.47 13.17
N GLN A 73 -4.93 5.10 13.90
CA GLN A 73 -5.45 4.59 15.17
C GLN A 73 -6.05 3.19 15.05
N ASN A 74 -6.81 2.94 13.97
CA ASN A 74 -7.40 1.62 13.72
C ASN A 74 -6.34 0.59 13.33
N VAL A 75 -5.31 0.98 12.56
CA VAL A 75 -4.20 0.08 12.21
C VAL A 75 -3.39 -0.27 13.46
N GLU A 76 -3.09 0.69 14.33
CA GLU A 76 -2.38 0.45 15.59
C GLU A 76 -3.18 -0.45 16.54
N GLN A 77 -4.50 -0.34 16.54
CA GLN A 77 -5.37 -1.11 17.45
C GLN A 77 -5.69 -2.52 16.93
N TYR A 78 -5.93 -2.66 15.61
CA TYR A 78 -6.50 -3.89 15.03
C TYR A 78 -5.61 -4.54 13.96
N GLY A 79 -4.55 -3.85 13.53
CA GLY A 79 -3.69 -4.26 12.43
C GLY A 79 -4.20 -3.87 11.05
N LEU A 80 -3.28 -3.74 10.10
CA LEU A 80 -3.59 -3.30 8.73
C LEU A 80 -4.57 -4.24 8.02
N VAL A 81 -4.39 -5.56 8.16
CA VAL A 81 -5.25 -6.55 7.49
C VAL A 81 -6.71 -6.41 7.95
N HIS A 82 -6.92 -6.14 9.25
CA HIS A 82 -8.26 -5.89 9.77
C HIS A 82 -8.88 -4.64 9.12
N VAL A 83 -8.13 -3.54 9.07
CA VAL A 83 -8.60 -2.27 8.48
C VAL A 83 -8.92 -2.42 6.99
N LEU A 84 -8.09 -3.12 6.23
CA LEU A 84 -8.35 -3.39 4.82
C LEU A 84 -9.62 -4.23 4.60
N ARG A 85 -9.88 -5.21 5.48
CA ARG A 85 -11.07 -6.08 5.39
C ARG A 85 -12.36 -5.41 5.87
N ASN A 86 -12.28 -4.64 6.95
CA ASN A 86 -13.46 -4.13 7.64
C ASN A 86 -13.70 -2.63 7.43
N GLY A 87 -12.68 -1.89 6.95
CA GLY A 87 -12.72 -0.43 6.90
C GLY A 87 -12.60 0.21 8.30
N ILE A 88 -12.97 1.47 8.36
CA ILE A 88 -13.03 2.23 9.62
C ILE A 88 -14.42 2.85 9.78
N LYS A 89 -14.78 3.17 11.03
CA LYS A 89 -15.96 3.96 11.38
C LYS A 89 -15.55 5.26 12.01
N ASP A 90 -16.04 6.37 11.47
CA ASP A 90 -15.85 7.69 12.03
C ASP A 90 -17.15 8.48 11.96
N ARG A 91 -17.65 8.93 13.11
CA ARG A 91 -18.92 9.70 13.26
C ARG A 91 -20.11 9.11 12.48
N GLY A 92 -20.26 7.80 12.51
CA GLY A 92 -21.34 7.09 11.81
C GLY A 92 -21.16 7.01 10.30
N MET A 93 -19.97 7.27 9.80
CA MET A 93 -19.58 7.05 8.40
C MET A 93 -18.65 5.84 8.33
N ASP A 94 -19.00 4.88 7.47
CA ASP A 94 -18.19 3.69 7.18
C ASP A 94 -17.34 3.96 5.94
N LEU A 95 -16.01 3.90 6.10
CA LEU A 95 -15.04 4.10 5.02
C LEU A 95 -14.27 2.80 4.76
N ARG A 96 -14.24 2.37 3.50
CA ARG A 96 -13.51 1.18 3.05
C ARG A 96 -12.23 1.58 2.36
N PHE A 97 -11.15 0.84 2.64
CA PHE A 97 -9.83 1.04 2.04
C PHE A 97 -9.50 0.03 0.95
N ALA A 98 -10.28 -1.04 0.85
CA ALA A 98 -10.21 -2.04 -0.20
C ALA A 98 -11.54 -2.77 -0.34
N TYR A 99 -11.80 -3.34 -1.51
CA TYR A 99 -12.86 -4.29 -1.75
C TYR A 99 -12.28 -5.63 -2.17
N PHE A 100 -12.69 -6.70 -1.51
CA PHE A 100 -12.28 -8.05 -1.85
C PHE A 100 -13.23 -8.67 -2.88
N ALA A 101 -12.76 -9.71 -3.57
CA ALA A 101 -13.57 -10.41 -4.55
C ALA A 101 -14.86 -10.91 -3.90
N PRO A 102 -16.04 -10.57 -4.46
CA PRO A 102 -17.30 -11.06 -3.93
C PRO A 102 -17.41 -12.58 -4.16
N ALA A 103 -18.12 -13.27 -3.27
CA ALA A 103 -18.35 -14.71 -3.38
C ALA A 103 -19.14 -15.10 -4.65
N SER A 104 -19.85 -14.15 -5.26
CA SER A 104 -20.66 -14.33 -6.45
C SER A 104 -20.65 -13.06 -7.31
N ASN A 105 -20.72 -13.23 -8.62
CA ASN A 105 -20.79 -12.12 -9.58
C ASN A 105 -22.21 -11.54 -9.75
N LEU A 106 -23.19 -12.01 -8.98
CA LEU A 106 -24.58 -11.56 -9.07
C LEU A 106 -24.77 -10.10 -8.63
N ASN A 107 -23.90 -9.59 -7.77
CA ASN A 107 -23.92 -8.19 -7.36
C ASN A 107 -22.90 -7.39 -8.18
N GLU A 108 -23.36 -6.81 -9.27
CA GLU A 108 -22.52 -6.03 -10.18
C GLU A 108 -21.84 -4.84 -9.49
N GLU A 109 -22.50 -4.18 -8.53
CA GLU A 109 -21.92 -3.06 -7.80
C GLU A 109 -20.68 -3.49 -6.99
N LEU A 110 -20.75 -4.64 -6.29
CA LEU A 110 -19.61 -5.17 -5.55
C LEU A 110 -18.47 -5.60 -6.48
N VAL A 111 -18.80 -6.20 -7.62
CA VAL A 111 -17.81 -6.56 -8.65
C VAL A 111 -17.10 -5.31 -9.18
N GLN A 112 -17.84 -4.22 -9.46
CA GLN A 112 -17.23 -2.97 -9.93
C GLN A 112 -16.37 -2.30 -8.85
N LYS A 113 -16.79 -2.32 -7.60
CA LYS A 113 -15.98 -1.83 -6.47
C LYS A 113 -14.69 -2.62 -6.32
N TYR A 114 -14.76 -3.95 -6.40
CA TYR A 114 -13.57 -4.81 -6.39
C TYR A 114 -12.60 -4.48 -7.54
N LYS A 115 -13.12 -4.35 -8.76
CA LYS A 115 -12.33 -3.98 -9.94
C LYS A 115 -11.78 -2.54 -9.87
N SER A 116 -12.29 -1.72 -8.99
CA SER A 116 -11.81 -0.35 -8.79
C SER A 116 -10.61 -0.25 -7.85
N ASN A 117 -10.17 -1.37 -7.22
CA ASN A 117 -8.90 -1.37 -6.50
C ASN A 117 -7.76 -1.00 -7.44
N ILE A 118 -6.84 -0.19 -6.91
CA ILE A 118 -5.63 0.25 -7.60
C ILE A 118 -4.47 -0.55 -7.02
N LEU A 119 -3.93 -1.47 -7.83
CA LEU A 119 -2.76 -2.26 -7.49
C LEU A 119 -1.53 -1.61 -8.13
N THR A 120 -0.53 -1.23 -7.34
CA THR A 120 0.69 -0.64 -7.86
C THR A 120 1.90 -1.51 -7.57
N CYS A 121 2.84 -1.55 -8.53
CA CYS A 121 4.17 -2.11 -8.38
C CYS A 121 5.18 -0.99 -8.45
N THR A 122 5.96 -0.80 -7.40
CA THR A 122 6.98 0.26 -7.30
C THR A 122 8.34 -0.36 -7.05
N ARG A 123 9.30 -0.08 -7.93
CA ARG A 123 10.68 -0.55 -7.79
C ARG A 123 11.53 0.46 -7.03
N GLN A 124 12.58 -0.03 -6.39
CA GLN A 124 13.53 0.78 -5.63
C GLN A 124 12.80 1.78 -4.71
N PHE A 125 11.88 1.21 -3.92
CA PHE A 125 10.94 1.97 -3.12
C PHE A 125 11.65 2.63 -1.93
N SER A 126 11.76 3.94 -1.97
CA SER A 126 12.37 4.75 -0.90
C SER A 126 11.37 4.96 0.24
N TYR A 127 11.55 4.25 1.34
CA TYR A 127 10.61 4.21 2.46
C TYR A 127 11.03 5.04 3.68
N SER A 128 12.34 5.26 3.85
CA SER A 128 12.85 5.94 5.04
C SER A 128 12.86 7.46 4.88
N THR A 129 12.56 8.15 5.98
CA THR A 129 12.74 9.61 6.10
C THR A 129 14.14 9.99 6.59
N GLN A 130 14.94 9.02 7.05
CA GLN A 130 16.22 9.25 7.69
C GLN A 130 17.43 8.89 6.80
N ASN A 131 17.23 8.01 5.83
CA ASN A 131 18.28 7.53 4.94
C ASN A 131 17.74 7.29 3.51
N HIS A 132 18.63 6.90 2.61
CA HIS A 132 18.30 6.59 1.21
C HIS A 132 18.03 5.10 0.96
N ASN A 133 17.77 4.32 2.01
CA ASN A 133 17.48 2.91 1.86
C ASN A 133 16.22 2.69 1.04
N THR A 134 16.29 1.71 0.14
CA THR A 134 15.19 1.31 -0.73
C THR A 134 14.83 -0.15 -0.50
N ILE A 135 13.63 -0.52 -0.88
CA ILE A 135 13.16 -1.88 -1.03
C ILE A 135 13.08 -2.16 -2.54
N ASP A 136 13.55 -3.32 -2.99
CA ASP A 136 13.65 -3.62 -4.42
C ASP A 136 12.31 -3.50 -5.12
N ILE A 137 11.25 -4.13 -4.57
CA ILE A 137 9.88 -4.01 -5.08
C ILE A 137 8.90 -3.89 -3.91
N VAL A 138 7.98 -2.93 -4.02
CA VAL A 138 6.82 -2.80 -3.12
C VAL A 138 5.54 -2.86 -3.94
N LEU A 139 4.60 -3.70 -3.48
CA LEU A 139 3.24 -3.73 -3.99
C LEU A 139 2.35 -2.95 -3.04
N SER A 140 1.53 -2.06 -3.61
CA SER A 140 0.57 -1.28 -2.82
C SER A 140 -0.86 -1.55 -3.32
N LEU A 141 -1.81 -1.46 -2.39
CA LEU A 141 -3.25 -1.54 -2.63
C LEU A 141 -3.86 -0.20 -2.26
N ASN A 142 -4.43 0.51 -3.25
CA ASN A 142 -5.06 1.82 -3.06
C ASN A 142 -4.15 2.83 -2.35
N GLY A 143 -2.85 2.84 -2.70
CA GLY A 143 -1.86 3.73 -2.10
C GLY A 143 -1.27 3.25 -0.77
N ILE A 144 -1.70 2.09 -0.25
CA ILE A 144 -1.22 1.50 1.01
C ILE A 144 -0.24 0.37 0.68
N PRO A 145 1.04 0.43 1.09
CA PRO A 145 2.00 -0.66 0.92
C PRO A 145 1.53 -1.92 1.65
N VAL A 146 1.51 -3.06 0.94
CA VAL A 146 1.01 -4.35 1.49
C VAL A 146 2.01 -5.50 1.34
N VAL A 147 2.94 -5.41 0.38
CA VAL A 147 3.99 -6.42 0.17
C VAL A 147 5.31 -5.71 -0.09
N ALA A 148 6.37 -6.15 0.58
CA ALA A 148 7.75 -5.75 0.33
C ALA A 148 8.56 -6.97 -0.12
N MET A 149 9.35 -6.81 -1.18
CA MET A 149 10.20 -7.88 -1.74
C MET A 149 11.63 -7.40 -1.86
N GLU A 150 12.56 -8.22 -1.35
CA GLU A 150 14.02 -8.11 -1.54
C GLU A 150 14.47 -9.24 -2.45
N LEU A 151 15.14 -8.89 -3.51
CA LEU A 151 15.64 -9.83 -4.48
C LEU A 151 17.12 -10.13 -4.18
N LYS A 152 17.50 -11.40 -4.24
CA LYS A 152 18.89 -11.83 -3.99
C LYS A 152 19.38 -12.70 -5.15
N ASN A 153 20.59 -12.38 -5.59
CA ASN A 153 21.25 -13.15 -6.65
C ASN A 153 22.06 -14.29 -6.01
N GLN A 154 21.62 -15.52 -6.20
CA GLN A 154 22.31 -16.72 -5.69
C GLN A 154 23.75 -16.86 -6.22
N LEU A 155 24.07 -16.28 -7.39
CA LEU A 155 25.40 -16.34 -7.97
C LEU A 155 26.43 -15.42 -7.28
N THR A 156 26.00 -14.52 -6.40
CA THR A 156 26.87 -13.61 -5.63
C THR A 156 27.18 -14.14 -4.22
N GLY A 157 26.79 -15.39 -3.89
CA GLY A 157 26.91 -15.94 -2.55
C GLY A 157 25.93 -15.36 -1.53
N GLN A 158 25.00 -14.50 -1.97
CA GLN A 158 23.94 -14.00 -1.12
C GLN A 158 22.86 -15.07 -0.97
N SER A 159 22.47 -15.32 0.27
CA SER A 159 21.48 -16.35 0.62
C SER A 159 20.17 -15.73 1.11
N ILE A 160 19.16 -16.58 1.27
CA ILE A 160 17.91 -16.22 1.95
C ILE A 160 18.18 -15.68 3.36
N GLU A 161 19.20 -16.20 4.04
CA GLU A 161 19.61 -15.74 5.37
C GLU A 161 20.13 -14.30 5.34
N ASN A 162 20.84 -13.89 4.29
CA ASN A 162 21.26 -12.49 4.12
C ASN A 162 20.05 -11.57 3.90
N ALA A 163 19.03 -12.01 3.14
CA ALA A 163 17.80 -11.26 2.96
C ALA A 163 17.03 -11.13 4.29
N LYS A 164 16.91 -12.20 5.06
CA LYS A 164 16.30 -12.18 6.40
C LYS A 164 17.06 -11.23 7.34
N HIS A 165 18.39 -11.33 7.38
CA HIS A 165 19.22 -10.45 8.20
C HIS A 165 18.99 -8.98 7.84
N GLN A 166 18.97 -8.66 6.55
CA GLN A 166 18.72 -7.33 6.05
C GLN A 166 17.33 -6.79 6.48
N PHE A 167 16.27 -7.62 6.39
CA PHE A 167 14.94 -7.23 6.87
C PHE A 167 14.88 -7.07 8.40
N MET A 168 15.58 -7.91 9.15
CA MET A 168 15.50 -7.96 10.62
C MET A 168 16.40 -6.93 11.31
N TYR A 169 17.55 -6.59 10.71
CA TYR A 169 18.59 -5.84 11.42
C TYR A 169 19.08 -4.58 10.68
N ASP A 170 19.04 -4.56 9.34
CA ASP A 170 19.59 -3.45 8.56
C ASP A 170 18.51 -2.44 8.15
N ARG A 171 17.23 -2.79 8.35
CA ARG A 171 16.10 -1.92 8.06
C ARG A 171 15.78 -1.01 9.25
N ASP A 172 15.34 0.21 8.95
CA ASP A 172 14.85 1.12 9.98
C ASP A 172 13.52 0.62 10.53
N GLU A 173 13.59 -0.09 11.67
CA GLU A 173 12.40 -0.62 12.38
C GLU A 173 11.40 0.48 12.76
N LYS A 174 11.85 1.74 12.84
CA LYS A 174 11.01 2.89 13.16
C LYS A 174 10.25 3.42 11.95
N ALA A 175 10.60 2.98 10.73
CA ALA A 175 9.88 3.38 9.54
C ALA A 175 8.43 2.89 9.60
N VAL A 176 7.49 3.81 9.40
CA VAL A 176 6.04 3.56 9.59
C VAL A 176 5.53 2.42 8.70
N CYS A 177 6.10 2.25 7.48
CA CYS A 177 5.74 1.18 6.57
C CYS A 177 5.96 -0.23 7.12
N PHE A 178 6.88 -0.41 8.08
CA PHE A 178 7.09 -1.71 8.74
C PHE A 178 6.22 -1.90 9.99
N ARG A 179 5.76 -0.82 10.62
CA ARG A 179 4.87 -0.90 11.80
C ARG A 179 3.48 -1.40 11.45
N PHE A 180 3.00 -1.17 10.23
CA PHE A 180 1.68 -1.60 9.79
C PHE A 180 1.58 -3.11 9.53
N ASN A 181 2.70 -3.80 9.46
CA ASN A 181 2.78 -5.22 9.12
C ASN A 181 3.17 -6.12 10.31
N GLN A 182 3.13 -5.60 11.54
CA GLN A 182 3.36 -6.39 12.77
C GLN A 182 2.07 -6.97 13.33
#